data_60a4c2ef50b41d308c788ea838ab88af
#
_entry.id   60a4c2ef50b41d308c788ea838ab88af
#
_cell.length_a   1.000
_cell.length_b   1.000
_cell.length_c   1.000
_cell.angle_alpha   90.00
_cell.angle_beta   90.00
_cell.angle_gamma   90.00
#
_symmetry.space_group_name_H-M   'P 1'
#
loop_
_entity.id
_entity.type
_entity.pdbx_description
1 polymer ?
#
loop_
_entity_poly.entity_id
_entity_poly.type
_entity_poly.pdbx_seq_one_letter_code
_entity_poly.pdbx_strand_id
1 'polypeptide(L)'
;MKSVWFITVFFIIAGCSHPVYKEYRSENVSIDSTYESSELEGLIAPYRNEVDVQMNEIIGVCDSTLVNYAPESPLGNFTVDVIFEKGMTMSPPGFNEMRQTNTIALLNFGGLRAPLNKGNISIGNVFELMPFDNTISIVRIDAQGVTDLIEYLYTMNGQPISNSKLNLTSENKKMMIGNVPVESNRTGIYVITSSYLASGGDKMNFLRDADQKWDSGILMRDVFIEHIKNKGTVSNNGIDGRLIILK
;
A
#
# COMPACT_ATOMS: atom_id res chain seq x y z
N MET A 1 -51.14 -48.37 -26.79
CA MET A 1 -49.83 -47.78 -26.49
C MET A 1 -49.61 -46.48 -27.24
N LYS A 2 -50.51 -45.47 -27.14
CA LYS A 2 -50.36 -44.17 -27.82
C LYS A 2 -50.67 -42.95 -26.94
N SER A 3 -50.86 -43.12 -25.63
CA SER A 3 -51.28 -42.00 -24.75
C SER A 3 -50.24 -41.53 -23.71
N VAL A 4 -49.06 -42.11 -23.70
CA VAL A 4 -48.02 -41.75 -22.69
C VAL A 4 -47.04 -40.66 -23.19
N TRP A 5 -47.03 -40.37 -24.49
CA TRP A 5 -46.07 -39.44 -25.09
C TRP A 5 -46.48 -37.95 -25.02
N PHE A 6 -47.73 -37.66 -24.67
CA PHE A 6 -48.26 -36.29 -24.61
C PHE A 6 -48.08 -35.59 -23.26
N ILE A 7 -47.78 -36.35 -22.18
CA ILE A 7 -47.65 -35.79 -20.84
C ILE A 7 -46.21 -35.31 -20.55
N THR A 8 -45.22 -35.82 -21.27
CA THR A 8 -43.81 -35.50 -20.99
C THR A 8 -43.37 -34.17 -21.63
N VAL A 9 -44.09 -33.63 -22.61
CA VAL A 9 -43.75 -32.38 -23.27
C VAL A 9 -44.28 -31.13 -22.52
N PHE A 10 -45.23 -31.27 -21.63
CA PHE A 10 -45.87 -30.14 -20.93
C PHE A 10 -45.09 -29.66 -19.67
N PHE A 11 -44.06 -30.37 -19.24
CA PHE A 11 -43.34 -30.04 -18.01
C PHE A 11 -42.10 -29.20 -18.24
N ILE A 12 -41.72 -28.84 -19.47
CA ILE A 12 -40.44 -28.12 -19.80
C ILE A 12 -40.62 -26.59 -19.93
N ILE A 13 -41.85 -26.05 -19.83
CA ILE A 13 -42.12 -24.62 -20.09
C ILE A 13 -42.29 -23.78 -18.81
N ALA A 14 -42.16 -24.36 -17.61
CA ALA A 14 -42.43 -23.66 -16.35
C ALA A 14 -41.18 -23.20 -15.60
N GLY A 15 -40.03 -22.95 -16.27
CA GLY A 15 -38.75 -22.74 -15.61
C GLY A 15 -37.99 -21.45 -15.98
N CYS A 16 -38.66 -20.36 -16.36
CA CYS A 16 -38.01 -19.05 -16.52
C CYS A 16 -38.72 -17.99 -15.68
N SER A 17 -38.53 -17.97 -14.38
CA SER A 17 -38.79 -16.77 -13.62
C SER A 17 -37.59 -15.84 -13.79
N HIS A 18 -37.77 -14.77 -14.53
CA HIS A 18 -36.77 -13.69 -14.58
C HIS A 18 -36.73 -13.04 -13.20
N PRO A 19 -35.54 -12.87 -12.59
CA PRO A 19 -35.46 -12.08 -11.38
C PRO A 19 -35.92 -10.66 -11.68
N VAL A 20 -37.00 -10.24 -10.99
CA VAL A 20 -37.44 -8.84 -11.04
C VAL A 20 -36.39 -8.02 -10.28
N TYR A 21 -35.51 -7.35 -11.01
CA TYR A 21 -34.65 -6.36 -10.41
C TYR A 21 -35.52 -5.21 -9.88
N LYS A 22 -35.57 -5.07 -8.54
CA LYS A 22 -36.10 -3.85 -7.95
C LYS A 22 -35.17 -2.70 -8.34
N GLU A 23 -35.72 -1.73 -9.05
CA GLU A 23 -35.00 -0.50 -9.34
C GLU A 23 -34.69 0.21 -8.01
N TYR A 24 -33.42 0.26 -7.63
CA TYR A 24 -33.00 1.05 -6.47
C TYR A 24 -32.80 2.49 -6.94
N ARG A 25 -33.65 3.39 -6.47
CA ARG A 25 -33.41 4.83 -6.60
C ARG A 25 -32.53 5.25 -5.42
N SER A 26 -31.35 5.73 -5.70
CA SER A 26 -30.53 6.46 -4.74
C SER A 26 -30.73 7.95 -4.97
N GLU A 27 -31.04 8.68 -3.92
CA GLU A 27 -31.15 10.14 -3.95
C GLU A 27 -30.06 10.71 -3.04
N ASN A 28 -29.25 11.62 -3.56
CA ASN A 28 -28.27 12.33 -2.76
C ASN A 28 -28.99 13.44 -1.99
N VAL A 29 -28.99 13.34 -0.69
CA VAL A 29 -29.49 14.41 0.18
C VAL A 29 -28.33 15.39 0.42
N SER A 30 -28.52 16.64 0.03
CA SER A 30 -27.59 17.72 0.35
C SER A 30 -27.69 18.04 1.85
N ILE A 31 -26.58 17.95 2.55
CA ILE A 31 -26.46 18.36 3.95
C ILE A 31 -25.92 19.79 3.94
N ASP A 32 -26.66 20.71 4.53
CA ASP A 32 -26.28 22.12 4.66
C ASP A 32 -26.33 22.55 6.13
N SER A 33 -26.05 23.83 6.40
CA SER A 33 -26.02 24.40 7.74
C SER A 33 -27.33 24.30 8.55
N THR A 34 -28.45 23.93 7.91
CA THR A 34 -29.73 23.75 8.60
C THR A 34 -29.75 22.50 9.47
N TYR A 35 -28.80 21.58 9.28
CA TYR A 35 -28.64 20.36 10.07
C TYR A 35 -27.62 20.51 11.22
N GLU A 36 -27.08 21.71 11.44
CA GLU A 36 -26.17 21.98 12.56
C GLU A 36 -26.92 21.93 13.90
N SER A 37 -26.37 21.15 14.83
CA SER A 37 -26.84 21.06 16.19
C SER A 37 -25.86 21.78 17.13
N SER A 38 -26.28 22.89 17.71
CA SER A 38 -25.46 23.65 18.67
C SER A 38 -25.09 22.82 19.92
N GLU A 39 -25.97 21.88 20.31
CA GLU A 39 -25.70 20.95 21.41
C GLU A 39 -24.60 19.97 21.10
N LEU A 40 -24.64 19.35 19.91
CA LEU A 40 -23.60 18.45 19.44
C LEU A 40 -22.30 19.20 19.22
N GLU A 41 -22.35 20.40 18.66
CA GLU A 41 -21.15 21.22 18.48
C GLU A 41 -20.48 21.54 19.81
N GLY A 42 -21.27 21.88 20.84
CA GLY A 42 -20.76 22.10 22.20
C GLY A 42 -20.06 20.89 22.82
N LEU A 43 -20.50 19.69 22.46
CA LEU A 43 -19.86 18.43 22.90
C LEU A 43 -18.58 18.11 22.12
N ILE A 44 -18.55 18.41 20.83
CA ILE A 44 -17.45 18.01 19.90
C ILE A 44 -16.34 19.06 19.91
N ALA A 45 -16.64 20.35 20.04
CA ALA A 45 -15.69 21.45 19.94
C ALA A 45 -14.42 21.30 20.82
N PRO A 46 -14.50 20.87 22.09
CA PRO A 46 -13.32 20.68 22.92
C PRO A 46 -12.35 19.63 22.33
N TYR A 47 -12.89 18.50 21.86
CA TYR A 47 -12.09 17.42 21.25
C TYR A 47 -11.51 17.84 19.90
N ARG A 48 -12.31 18.55 19.08
CA ARG A 48 -11.82 19.10 17.79
C ARG A 48 -10.64 20.03 18.01
N ASN A 49 -10.74 20.96 18.96
CA ASN A 49 -9.67 21.91 19.27
C ASN A 49 -8.39 21.20 19.72
N GLU A 50 -8.50 20.16 20.53
CA GLU A 50 -7.33 19.36 20.96
C GLU A 50 -6.68 18.63 19.80
N VAL A 51 -7.48 17.98 18.94
CA VAL A 51 -7.01 17.32 17.72
C VAL A 51 -6.36 18.32 16.76
N ASP A 52 -6.99 19.48 16.55
CA ASP A 52 -6.47 20.51 15.65
C ASP A 52 -5.10 21.04 16.11
N VAL A 53 -4.90 21.23 17.42
CA VAL A 53 -3.59 21.62 17.97
C VAL A 53 -2.52 20.57 17.63
N GLN A 54 -2.83 19.28 17.82
CA GLN A 54 -1.89 18.22 17.51
C GLN A 54 -1.63 18.11 16.00
N MET A 55 -2.68 18.16 15.17
CA MET A 55 -2.56 18.01 13.73
C MET A 55 -1.80 19.18 13.08
N ASN A 56 -1.87 20.36 13.65
CA ASN A 56 -1.18 21.56 13.16
C ASN A 56 0.26 21.70 13.66
N GLU A 57 0.75 20.80 14.52
CA GLU A 57 2.14 20.80 14.95
C GLU A 57 3.07 20.65 13.75
N ILE A 58 3.97 21.64 13.54
CA ILE A 58 4.97 21.59 12.46
C ILE A 58 6.13 20.69 12.91
N ILE A 59 6.41 19.67 12.12
CA ILE A 59 7.42 18.65 12.42
C ILE A 59 8.64 18.68 11.51
N GLY A 60 8.60 19.50 10.43
CA GLY A 60 9.71 19.63 9.50
C GLY A 60 9.35 20.52 8.32
N VAL A 61 10.22 20.52 7.32
CA VAL A 61 10.06 21.28 6.08
C VAL A 61 10.32 20.39 4.87
N CYS A 62 9.52 20.52 3.82
CA CYS A 62 9.77 19.89 2.52
C CYS A 62 10.38 20.93 1.58
N ASP A 63 11.54 20.68 0.98
CA ASP A 63 12.24 21.63 0.12
C ASP A 63 11.55 21.81 -1.25
N SER A 64 10.87 20.77 -1.73
CA SER A 64 10.07 20.80 -2.95
C SER A 64 9.00 19.72 -2.91
N THR A 65 7.88 19.92 -3.61
CA THR A 65 6.75 19.00 -3.59
C THR A 65 7.14 17.59 -4.08
N LEU A 66 6.84 16.59 -3.26
CA LEU A 66 6.94 15.19 -3.64
C LEU A 66 5.57 14.69 -4.07
N VAL A 67 5.51 14.16 -5.29
CA VAL A 67 4.28 13.60 -5.89
C VAL A 67 4.40 12.10 -6.09
N ASN A 68 3.24 11.43 -6.20
CA ASN A 68 3.13 9.99 -6.33
C ASN A 68 2.65 9.62 -7.74
N TYR A 69 3.40 8.77 -8.46
CA TYR A 69 3.05 8.24 -9.79
C TYR A 69 3.89 7.01 -10.14
N ALA A 70 3.37 6.17 -11.03
CA ALA A 70 4.04 4.97 -11.54
C ALA A 70 4.96 5.30 -12.74
N PRO A 71 6.01 4.51 -12.99
CA PRO A 71 6.44 3.33 -12.25
C PRO A 71 7.25 3.64 -10.99
N GLU A 72 7.86 4.79 -10.91
CA GLU A 72 8.72 5.31 -9.84
C GLU A 72 8.39 6.78 -9.60
N SER A 73 8.40 7.22 -8.34
CA SER A 73 8.09 8.61 -7.98
C SER A 73 8.91 9.08 -6.79
N PRO A 74 9.17 10.40 -6.66
CA PRO A 74 9.90 10.96 -5.52
C PRO A 74 9.21 10.65 -4.18
N LEU A 75 7.89 10.74 -4.10
CA LEU A 75 7.16 10.42 -2.88
C LEU A 75 7.22 8.91 -2.56
N GLY A 76 7.06 8.06 -3.58
CA GLY A 76 7.21 6.62 -3.43
C GLY A 76 8.60 6.25 -2.92
N ASN A 77 9.65 6.81 -3.52
CA ASN A 77 11.03 6.58 -3.10
C ASN A 77 11.26 7.03 -1.65
N PHE A 78 10.87 8.25 -1.30
CA PHE A 78 10.99 8.77 0.07
C PHE A 78 10.31 7.85 1.08
N THR A 79 9.05 7.51 0.85
CA THR A 79 8.27 6.74 1.83
C THR A 79 8.80 5.32 2.01
N VAL A 80 9.13 4.64 0.91
CA VAL A 80 9.62 3.27 1.00
C VAL A 80 11.03 3.19 1.58
N ASP A 81 11.88 4.21 1.36
CA ASP A 81 13.23 4.27 1.94
C ASP A 81 13.18 4.47 3.46
N VAL A 82 12.29 5.35 3.96
CA VAL A 82 12.06 5.53 5.40
C VAL A 82 11.64 4.21 6.06
N ILE A 83 10.72 3.48 5.42
CA ILE A 83 10.26 2.18 5.95
C ILE A 83 11.35 1.12 5.87
N PHE A 84 12.18 1.12 4.82
CA PHE A 84 13.34 0.24 4.73
C PHE A 84 14.34 0.52 5.86
N GLU A 85 14.74 1.79 6.05
CA GLU A 85 15.65 2.18 7.13
C GLU A 85 15.14 1.71 8.50
N LYS A 86 13.86 1.98 8.82
CA LYS A 86 13.26 1.57 10.09
C LYS A 86 13.21 0.04 10.23
N GLY A 87 12.76 -0.67 9.21
CA GLY A 87 12.65 -2.14 9.22
C GLY A 87 14.00 -2.82 9.41
N MET A 88 15.08 -2.28 8.84
CA MET A 88 16.43 -2.80 8.99
C MET A 88 17.00 -2.61 10.42
N THR A 89 16.41 -1.74 11.23
CA THR A 89 16.77 -1.63 12.68
C THR A 89 16.05 -2.65 13.54
N MET A 90 15.05 -3.34 13.01
CA MET A 90 14.27 -4.34 13.73
C MET A 90 14.99 -5.70 13.72
N SER A 91 14.78 -6.48 14.77
CA SER A 91 15.36 -7.82 14.94
C SER A 91 14.24 -8.82 15.24
N PRO A 92 13.38 -9.13 14.26
CA PRO A 92 12.24 -10.02 14.50
C PRO A 92 12.70 -11.44 14.81
N PRO A 93 12.04 -12.13 15.75
CA PRO A 93 12.35 -13.52 16.06
C PRO A 93 12.25 -14.42 14.82
N GLY A 94 13.26 -15.26 14.61
CA GLY A 94 13.30 -16.18 13.45
C GLY A 94 13.81 -15.57 12.15
N PHE A 95 14.12 -14.26 12.09
CA PHE A 95 14.62 -13.57 10.90
C PHE A 95 16.13 -13.32 10.96
N ASN A 96 16.87 -14.22 11.56
CA ASN A 96 18.32 -14.08 11.84
C ASN A 96 19.18 -13.94 10.57
N GLU A 97 18.68 -14.35 9.42
CA GLU A 97 19.38 -14.27 8.12
C GLU A 97 19.06 -12.99 7.35
N MET A 98 18.18 -12.11 7.85
CA MET A 98 17.87 -10.84 7.21
C MET A 98 19.11 -9.95 7.13
N ARG A 99 19.45 -9.48 5.94
CA ARG A 99 20.60 -8.63 5.62
C ARG A 99 20.21 -7.62 4.54
N GLN A 100 20.94 -6.53 4.40
CA GLN A 100 20.74 -5.58 3.29
C GLN A 100 20.87 -6.23 1.90
N THR A 101 21.65 -7.31 1.79
CA THR A 101 21.88 -8.02 0.52
C THR A 101 20.73 -8.96 0.11
N ASN A 102 19.74 -9.18 0.99
CA ASN A 102 18.60 -10.05 0.71
C ASN A 102 17.26 -9.46 1.19
N THR A 103 17.22 -8.17 1.46
CA THR A 103 16.02 -7.48 1.98
C THR A 103 15.67 -6.29 1.12
N ILE A 104 14.39 -6.13 0.83
CA ILE A 104 13.80 -4.95 0.18
C ILE A 104 12.70 -4.35 1.06
N ALA A 105 12.30 -3.13 0.77
CA ALA A 105 10.98 -2.66 1.20
C ALA A 105 10.07 -2.50 -0.01
N LEU A 106 8.77 -2.77 0.17
CA LEU A 106 7.73 -2.68 -0.85
C LEU A 106 6.48 -2.07 -0.25
N LEU A 107 6.00 -1.00 -0.88
CA LEU A 107 4.73 -0.37 -0.56
C LEU A 107 3.81 -0.36 -1.80
N ASN A 108 2.63 0.22 -1.68
CA ASN A 108 1.71 0.42 -2.80
C ASN A 108 1.42 1.90 -3.00
N PHE A 109 1.28 2.32 -4.26
CA PHE A 109 0.90 3.69 -4.59
C PHE A 109 -0.45 4.09 -3.99
N GLY A 110 -1.39 3.13 -3.90
CA GLY A 110 -2.71 3.34 -3.29
C GLY A 110 -2.67 3.66 -1.79
N GLY A 111 -1.60 3.30 -1.09
CA GLY A 111 -1.37 3.64 0.32
C GLY A 111 -0.97 5.11 0.55
N LEU A 112 -0.49 5.80 -0.48
CA LEU A 112 -0.05 7.19 -0.43
C LEU A 112 -1.15 8.11 -1.01
N ARG A 113 -1.93 8.75 -0.13
CA ARG A 113 -3.20 9.40 -0.48
C ARG A 113 -3.09 10.89 -0.80
N ALA A 114 -2.02 11.55 -0.37
CA ALA A 114 -1.76 12.95 -0.61
C ALA A 114 -0.29 13.18 -0.97
N PRO A 115 0.04 14.23 -1.75
CA PRO A 115 1.42 14.65 -1.95
C PRO A 115 1.99 15.26 -0.66
N LEU A 116 3.30 15.28 -0.54
CA LEU A 116 3.98 16.08 0.47
C LEU A 116 4.40 17.41 -0.18
N ASN A 117 3.67 18.48 0.14
CA ASN A 117 3.86 19.78 -0.51
C ASN A 117 5.10 20.50 0.00
N LYS A 118 5.71 21.34 -0.87
CA LYS A 118 6.78 22.25 -0.48
C LYS A 118 6.33 23.17 0.66
N GLY A 119 7.19 23.34 1.65
CA GLY A 119 6.95 24.20 2.82
C GLY A 119 6.89 23.41 4.12
N ASN A 120 6.20 23.96 5.12
CA ASN A 120 6.08 23.32 6.41
C ASN A 120 5.31 22.00 6.31
N ILE A 121 5.78 21.00 7.04
CA ILE A 121 5.12 19.69 7.20
C ILE A 121 4.52 19.65 8.59
N SER A 122 3.21 19.46 8.67
CA SER A 122 2.51 19.22 9.95
C SER A 122 2.26 17.73 10.17
N ILE A 123 1.89 17.36 11.39
CA ILE A 123 1.40 16.00 11.71
C ILE A 123 0.19 15.69 10.82
N GLY A 124 -0.73 16.62 10.64
CA GLY A 124 -1.90 16.47 9.77
C GLY A 124 -1.53 16.10 8.33
N ASN A 125 -0.46 16.68 7.77
CA ASN A 125 -0.03 16.31 6.42
C ASN A 125 0.44 14.84 6.33
N VAL A 126 1.01 14.29 7.40
CA VAL A 126 1.39 12.87 7.44
C VAL A 126 0.14 11.98 7.56
N PHE A 127 -0.89 12.41 8.31
CA PHE A 127 -2.18 11.72 8.36
C PHE A 127 -2.91 11.75 7.02
N GLU A 128 -2.86 12.87 6.28
CA GLU A 128 -3.39 12.96 4.91
C GLU A 128 -2.61 12.06 3.93
N LEU A 129 -1.28 12.02 4.04
CA LEU A 129 -0.42 11.17 3.23
C LEU A 129 -0.73 9.69 3.45
N MET A 130 -0.85 9.25 4.70
CA MET A 130 -1.07 7.85 5.07
C MET A 130 -2.16 7.74 6.16
N PRO A 131 -3.46 7.78 5.76
CA PRO A 131 -4.58 7.80 6.70
C PRO A 131 -4.91 6.43 7.31
N PHE A 132 -4.17 5.37 6.95
CA PHE A 132 -4.45 4.01 7.39
C PHE A 132 -3.61 3.64 8.62
N ASP A 133 -4.17 2.83 9.52
CA ASP A 133 -3.46 2.31 10.70
C ASP A 133 -2.67 1.04 10.36
N ASN A 134 -1.89 1.11 9.29
CA ASN A 134 -1.01 0.02 8.87
C ASN A 134 0.24 -0.02 9.74
N THR A 135 0.59 -1.21 10.24
CA THR A 135 1.84 -1.47 10.93
C THR A 135 2.93 -1.90 9.97
N ILE A 136 4.20 -1.83 10.40
CA ILE A 136 5.31 -2.42 9.65
C ILE A 136 5.29 -3.93 9.87
N SER A 137 5.23 -4.67 8.77
CA SER A 137 5.38 -6.13 8.75
C SER A 137 6.64 -6.52 7.98
N ILE A 138 7.27 -7.60 8.39
CA ILE A 138 8.40 -8.21 7.68
C ILE A 138 8.00 -9.63 7.31
N VAL A 139 8.14 -9.96 6.05
CA VAL A 139 7.82 -11.30 5.54
C VAL A 139 9.02 -11.88 4.78
N ARG A 140 9.14 -13.21 4.76
CA ARG A 140 10.09 -13.91 3.92
C ARG A 140 9.33 -14.63 2.81
N ILE A 141 9.59 -14.24 1.57
CA ILE A 141 9.07 -14.94 0.40
C ILE A 141 10.14 -15.86 -0.17
N ASP A 142 9.70 -17.02 -0.64
CA ASP A 142 10.56 -18.01 -1.30
C ASP A 142 10.89 -17.62 -2.75
N ALA A 143 11.55 -18.49 -3.47
CA ALA A 143 11.93 -18.28 -4.88
C ALA A 143 10.72 -18.10 -5.81
N GLN A 144 9.60 -18.77 -5.53
CA GLN A 144 8.37 -18.58 -6.30
C GLN A 144 7.76 -17.22 -5.99
N GLY A 145 7.69 -16.81 -4.72
CA GLY A 145 7.23 -15.49 -4.31
C GLY A 145 8.06 -14.35 -4.92
N VAL A 146 9.37 -14.53 -5.10
CA VAL A 146 10.22 -13.56 -5.83
C VAL A 146 9.82 -13.47 -7.31
N THR A 147 9.55 -14.60 -7.94
CA THR A 147 9.08 -14.63 -9.34
C THR A 147 7.74 -13.90 -9.47
N ASP A 148 6.81 -14.16 -8.56
CA ASP A 148 5.49 -13.55 -8.54
C ASP A 148 5.56 -12.05 -8.26
N LEU A 149 6.46 -11.61 -7.37
CA LEU A 149 6.75 -10.19 -7.12
C LEU A 149 7.21 -9.47 -8.38
N ILE A 150 8.18 -10.03 -9.09
CA ILE A 150 8.73 -9.44 -10.32
C ILE A 150 7.63 -9.34 -11.40
N GLU A 151 6.84 -10.40 -11.57
CA GLU A 151 5.71 -10.42 -12.50
C GLU A 151 4.62 -9.41 -12.13
N TYR A 152 4.30 -9.31 -10.84
CA TYR A 152 3.37 -8.33 -10.32
C TYR A 152 3.83 -6.89 -10.62
N LEU A 153 5.09 -6.56 -10.33
CA LEU A 153 5.65 -5.22 -10.59
C LEU A 153 5.61 -4.88 -12.09
N TYR A 154 5.92 -5.84 -12.96
CA TYR A 154 5.83 -5.66 -14.41
C TYR A 154 4.39 -5.40 -14.85
N THR A 155 3.44 -6.22 -14.40
CA THR A 155 2.03 -6.16 -14.78
C THR A 155 1.35 -4.89 -14.30
N MET A 156 1.60 -4.50 -13.03
CA MET A 156 1.00 -3.34 -12.37
C MET A 156 1.72 -2.02 -12.70
N ASN A 157 2.72 -2.04 -13.58
CA ASN A 157 3.52 -0.86 -13.94
C ASN A 157 4.24 -0.24 -12.73
N GLY A 158 4.78 -1.07 -11.86
CA GLY A 158 5.59 -0.64 -10.71
C GLY A 158 4.81 -0.44 -9.42
N GLN A 159 5.57 -0.31 -8.36
CA GLN A 159 5.15 0.06 -7.00
C GLN A 159 6.37 0.67 -6.28
N PRO A 160 6.19 1.48 -5.22
CA PRO A 160 7.30 1.96 -4.42
C PRO A 160 8.14 0.81 -3.86
N ILE A 161 9.42 0.76 -4.22
CA ILE A 161 10.34 -0.28 -3.81
C ILE A 161 11.69 0.33 -3.41
N SER A 162 12.32 -0.19 -2.33
CA SER A 162 13.61 0.27 -1.83
C SER A 162 14.66 -0.83 -1.84
N ASN A 163 15.92 -0.41 -1.81
CA ASN A 163 17.10 -1.29 -1.81
C ASN A 163 17.16 -2.28 -2.97
N SER A 164 16.58 -1.89 -4.11
CA SER A 164 16.55 -2.75 -5.30
C SER A 164 16.75 -1.95 -6.58
N LYS A 165 17.21 -2.62 -7.63
CA LYS A 165 17.20 -2.13 -9.00
C LYS A 165 16.54 -3.16 -9.89
N LEU A 166 15.49 -2.77 -10.58
CA LEU A 166 14.71 -3.61 -11.47
C LEU A 166 14.73 -3.06 -12.90
N ASN A 167 15.04 -3.92 -13.84
CA ASN A 167 14.87 -3.64 -15.27
C ASN A 167 13.95 -4.73 -15.85
N LEU A 168 12.71 -4.34 -16.11
CA LEU A 168 11.63 -5.24 -16.47
C LEU A 168 11.18 -4.94 -17.90
N THR A 169 11.41 -5.91 -18.79
CA THR A 169 10.94 -5.87 -20.17
C THR A 169 10.11 -7.12 -20.48
N SER A 170 9.44 -7.16 -21.63
CA SER A 170 8.72 -8.35 -22.09
C SER A 170 9.62 -9.58 -22.21
N GLU A 171 10.90 -9.38 -22.59
CA GLU A 171 11.84 -10.47 -22.85
C GLU A 171 12.74 -10.80 -21.64
N ASN A 172 12.96 -9.81 -20.76
CA ASN A 172 13.92 -9.97 -19.67
C ASN A 172 13.47 -9.21 -18.41
N LYS A 173 13.46 -9.91 -17.28
CA LYS A 173 13.08 -9.38 -15.99
C LYS A 173 14.23 -9.59 -15.00
N LYS A 174 15.03 -8.55 -14.79
CA LYS A 174 16.19 -8.57 -13.89
C LYS A 174 15.92 -7.78 -12.64
N MET A 175 16.30 -8.34 -11.51
CA MET A 175 16.25 -7.70 -10.19
C MET A 175 17.62 -7.80 -9.52
N MET A 176 18.00 -6.73 -8.85
CA MET A 176 19.16 -6.69 -7.95
C MET A 176 18.69 -6.19 -6.59
N ILE A 177 19.26 -6.70 -5.50
CA ILE A 177 19.09 -6.16 -4.15
C ILE A 177 20.43 -5.56 -3.74
N GLY A 178 20.46 -4.25 -3.49
CA GLY A 178 21.70 -3.52 -3.41
C GLY A 178 22.49 -3.70 -4.72
N ASN A 179 23.64 -4.35 -4.65
CA ASN A 179 24.48 -4.68 -5.83
C ASN A 179 24.53 -6.19 -6.13
N VAL A 180 23.63 -6.98 -5.53
CA VAL A 180 23.62 -8.44 -5.69
C VAL A 180 22.50 -8.84 -6.63
N PRO A 181 22.78 -9.54 -7.74
CA PRO A 181 21.75 -10.09 -8.60
C PRO A 181 20.87 -11.11 -7.87
N VAL A 182 19.56 -11.02 -8.08
CA VAL A 182 18.59 -11.97 -7.52
C VAL A 182 18.29 -13.03 -8.57
N GLU A 183 18.66 -14.27 -8.25
CA GLU A 183 18.26 -15.45 -9.04
C GLU A 183 16.86 -15.88 -8.57
N SER A 184 15.81 -15.38 -9.23
CA SER A 184 14.42 -15.57 -8.85
C SER A 184 13.97 -17.03 -8.70
N ASN A 185 14.69 -17.96 -9.30
CA ASN A 185 14.39 -19.39 -9.23
C ASN A 185 15.14 -20.14 -8.11
N ARG A 186 15.98 -19.44 -7.30
CA ARG A 186 16.84 -20.08 -6.28
C ARG A 186 16.87 -19.38 -4.94
N THR A 187 16.51 -18.11 -4.89
CA THR A 187 16.77 -17.27 -3.71
C THR A 187 15.48 -16.70 -3.16
N GLY A 188 15.16 -16.99 -1.91
CA GLY A 188 14.15 -16.26 -1.16
C GLY A 188 14.68 -14.93 -0.62
N ILE A 189 13.81 -13.96 -0.40
CA ILE A 189 14.16 -12.64 0.11
C ILE A 189 13.25 -12.20 1.25
N TYR A 190 13.70 -11.23 2.02
CA TYR A 190 12.88 -10.55 3.03
C TYR A 190 12.25 -9.29 2.44
N VAL A 191 10.99 -9.05 2.78
CA VAL A 191 10.23 -7.88 2.33
C VAL A 191 9.68 -7.15 3.55
N ILE A 192 10.12 -5.91 3.73
CA ILE A 192 9.57 -4.98 4.72
C ILE A 192 8.38 -4.28 4.04
N THR A 193 7.20 -4.34 4.64
CA THR A 193 5.98 -3.86 4.01
C THR A 193 4.92 -3.46 5.04
N SER A 194 3.74 -3.07 4.60
CA SER A 194 2.60 -2.81 5.48
C SER A 194 1.87 -4.09 5.88
N SER A 195 1.22 -4.09 7.04
CA SER A 195 0.35 -5.19 7.48
C SER A 195 -0.78 -5.48 6.47
N TYR A 196 -1.30 -4.45 5.80
CA TYR A 196 -2.27 -4.59 4.72
C TYR A 196 -1.73 -5.42 3.56
N LEU A 197 -0.52 -5.10 3.07
CA LEU A 197 0.09 -5.82 1.94
C LEU A 197 0.55 -7.22 2.36
N ALA A 198 1.10 -7.37 3.58
CA ALA A 198 1.47 -8.67 4.15
C ALA A 198 0.28 -9.64 4.26
N SER A 199 -0.95 -9.09 4.32
CA SER A 199 -2.20 -9.86 4.30
C SER A 199 -2.75 -10.13 2.90
N GLY A 200 -2.03 -9.73 1.83
CA GLY A 200 -2.43 -9.92 0.43
C GLY A 200 -3.21 -8.75 -0.16
N GLY A 201 -3.17 -7.58 0.46
CA GLY A 201 -3.74 -6.35 -0.08
C GLY A 201 -3.21 -6.06 -1.48
N ASP A 202 -3.98 -5.32 -2.29
CA ASP A 202 -3.67 -4.98 -3.69
C ASP A 202 -3.28 -6.20 -4.57
N LYS A 203 -3.80 -7.39 -4.24
CA LYS A 203 -3.51 -8.66 -4.92
C LYS A 203 -2.05 -9.15 -4.78
N MET A 204 -1.32 -8.67 -3.78
CA MET A 204 0.03 -9.16 -3.46
C MET A 204 -0.02 -10.49 -2.71
N ASN A 205 -0.62 -11.50 -3.34
CA ASN A 205 -0.83 -12.83 -2.73
C ASN A 205 0.49 -13.49 -2.33
N PHE A 206 1.58 -13.22 -3.05
CA PHE A 206 2.92 -13.70 -2.72
C PHE A 206 3.43 -13.22 -1.35
N LEU A 207 2.92 -12.08 -0.84
CA LEU A 207 3.20 -11.64 0.54
C LEU A 207 2.29 -12.35 1.54
N ARG A 208 1.02 -12.60 1.18
CA ARG A 208 0.11 -13.38 2.03
C ARG A 208 0.58 -14.81 2.21
N ASP A 209 1.13 -15.39 1.15
CA ASP A 209 1.50 -16.80 1.12
C ASP A 209 2.99 -17.00 1.52
N ALA A 210 3.64 -15.95 2.06
CA ALA A 210 5.00 -15.98 2.56
C ALA A 210 5.21 -17.04 3.66
N ASP A 211 6.36 -17.68 3.64
CA ASP A 211 6.73 -18.77 4.55
C ASP A 211 7.04 -18.30 5.99
N GLN A 212 7.45 -17.06 6.15
CA GLN A 212 7.63 -16.42 7.46
C GLN A 212 7.01 -15.03 7.46
N LYS A 213 6.35 -14.67 8.55
CA LYS A 213 5.73 -13.36 8.76
C LYS A 213 5.88 -12.89 10.19
N TRP A 214 6.15 -11.61 10.33
CA TRP A 214 6.18 -10.95 11.60
C TRP A 214 5.61 -9.54 11.46
N ASP A 215 4.80 -9.14 12.43
CA ASP A 215 4.24 -7.78 12.53
C ASP A 215 4.84 -7.08 13.73
N SER A 216 5.28 -5.84 13.54
CA SER A 216 5.96 -5.07 14.58
C SER A 216 5.00 -4.43 15.59
N GLY A 217 3.73 -4.26 15.25
CA GLY A 217 2.79 -3.43 15.97
C GLY A 217 3.07 -1.92 15.88
N ILE A 218 4.13 -1.49 15.16
CA ILE A 218 4.51 -0.08 15.01
C ILE A 218 3.78 0.49 13.81
N LEU A 219 3.02 1.57 14.01
CA LEU A 219 2.32 2.26 12.94
C LEU A 219 3.31 2.92 11.99
N MET A 220 3.14 2.71 10.69
CA MET A 220 3.98 3.31 9.65
C MET A 220 3.92 4.84 9.70
N ARG A 221 2.74 5.40 9.95
CA ARG A 221 2.54 6.84 10.10
C ARG A 221 3.42 7.45 11.20
N ASP A 222 3.53 6.77 12.34
CA ASP A 222 4.36 7.24 13.45
C ASP A 222 5.84 7.22 13.07
N VAL A 223 6.27 6.26 12.27
CA VAL A 223 7.63 6.20 11.74
C VAL A 223 7.93 7.39 10.82
N PHE A 224 6.99 7.80 9.97
CA PHE A 224 7.17 9.01 9.15
C PHE A 224 7.25 10.27 10.00
N ILE A 225 6.39 10.41 11.02
CA ILE A 225 6.41 11.54 11.94
C ILE A 225 7.78 11.59 12.67
N GLU A 226 8.23 10.47 13.21
CA GLU A 226 9.54 10.35 13.89
C GLU A 226 10.69 10.72 12.93
N HIS A 227 10.68 10.16 11.72
CA HIS A 227 11.73 10.40 10.73
C HIS A 227 11.80 11.89 10.35
N ILE A 228 10.65 12.52 10.05
CA ILE A 228 10.58 13.93 9.66
C ILE A 228 11.03 14.83 10.83
N LYS A 229 10.59 14.57 12.07
CA LYS A 229 11.05 15.29 13.26
C LYS A 229 12.56 15.21 13.45
N ASN A 230 13.14 14.02 13.27
CA ASN A 230 14.56 13.79 13.46
C ASN A 230 15.43 14.43 12.35
N LYS A 231 14.97 14.44 11.12
CA LYS A 231 15.68 15.01 9.96
C LYS A 231 15.48 16.52 9.83
N GLY A 232 14.34 17.05 10.27
CA GLY A 232 13.93 18.44 10.13
C GLY A 232 13.63 18.87 8.69
N THR A 233 14.25 18.26 7.70
CA THR A 233 14.06 18.58 6.27
C THR A 233 13.86 17.29 5.47
N VAL A 234 12.83 17.28 4.65
CA VAL A 234 12.58 16.27 3.61
C VAL A 234 12.99 16.83 2.27
N SER A 235 13.96 16.18 1.63
CA SER A 235 14.47 16.61 0.32
C SER A 235 13.91 15.74 -0.79
N ASN A 236 13.60 16.40 -1.92
CA ASN A 236 13.21 15.72 -3.13
C ASN A 236 14.46 15.23 -3.89
N ASN A 237 14.82 13.98 -3.65
CA ASN A 237 15.95 13.36 -4.36
C ASN A 237 15.60 12.90 -5.79
N GLY A 238 14.37 13.17 -6.25
CA GLY A 238 13.88 12.76 -7.55
C GLY A 238 13.64 11.26 -7.68
N ILE A 239 13.75 10.79 -8.92
CA ILE A 239 13.80 9.38 -9.25
C ILE A 239 15.24 8.96 -9.50
N ASP A 240 15.64 7.75 -9.10
CA ASP A 240 17.03 7.25 -9.23
C ASP A 240 17.17 6.07 -10.19
N GLY A 241 16.07 5.70 -10.86
CA GLY A 241 16.04 4.61 -11.84
C GLY A 241 16.08 3.23 -11.19
N ARG A 242 15.61 3.12 -9.95
CA ARG A 242 15.50 1.83 -9.24
C ARG A 242 14.47 0.90 -9.86
N LEU A 243 13.55 1.45 -10.64
CA LEU A 243 12.51 0.68 -11.33
C LEU A 243 12.29 1.20 -12.75
N ILE A 244 12.78 0.41 -13.72
CA ILE A 244 12.61 0.68 -15.15
C ILE A 244 11.71 -0.40 -15.73
N ILE A 245 10.59 0.00 -16.34
CA ILE A 245 9.63 -0.91 -16.98
C ILE A 245 9.43 -0.48 -18.43
N LEU A 246 9.71 -1.39 -19.34
CA LEU A 246 9.51 -1.24 -20.79
C LEU A 246 8.54 -2.31 -21.27
N LYS A 247 7.35 -1.88 -21.67
CA LYS A 247 6.27 -2.73 -22.23
C LYS A 247 6.27 -2.70 -23.75
#